data_1653bc90ea0e6295cc9a597cff60a510
#
_entry.id   1653bc90ea0e6295cc9a597cff60a510
#
_cell.length_a   1.000
_cell.length_b   1.000
_cell.length_c   1.000
_cell.angle_alpha   90.00
_cell.angle_beta   90.00
_cell.angle_gamma   90.00
#
_symmetry.space_group_name_H-M   'P 1'
#
loop_
_entity.id
_entity.type
_entity.pdbx_description
1 polymer ?
#
loop_
_entity_poly.entity_id
_entity_poly.type
_entity_poly.pdbx_seq_one_letter_code
_entity_poly.pdbx_strand_id
1 'polypeptide(L)' 'MSKFAIGEQVENVADDYESGTVVAMFPTVDGSSRYAVDTDGYGALQFFTEEKLAFTVTRRGAA' A
#
# COMPACT_ATOMS: atom_id res chain seq x y z
N MET A 1 2.76 -15.54 0.21
CA MET A 1 2.66 -14.72 -0.98
C MET A 1 2.19 -13.33 -0.67
N SER A 2 2.80 -12.35 -1.27
CA SER A 2 2.41 -10.98 -1.01
C SER A 2 1.22 -10.62 -1.89
N LYS A 3 0.36 -9.78 -1.35
CA LYS A 3 -0.83 -9.33 -2.05
C LYS A 3 -0.52 -8.23 -3.03
N PHE A 4 0.47 -7.41 -2.69
CA PHE A 4 0.82 -6.25 -3.52
C PHE A 4 2.23 -6.42 -4.04
N ALA A 5 2.48 -5.90 -5.23
CA ALA A 5 3.79 -5.95 -5.85
C ALA A 5 4.46 -4.59 -5.76
N ILE A 6 5.78 -4.59 -5.83
CA ILE A 6 6.52 -3.34 -5.86
C ILE A 6 6.12 -2.56 -7.11
N GLY A 7 5.83 -1.29 -6.94
CA GLY A 7 5.34 -0.46 -8.02
C GLY A 7 3.84 -0.36 -8.08
N GLU A 8 3.14 -1.13 -7.26
CA GLU A 8 1.69 -1.14 -7.26
C GLU A 8 1.13 0.07 -6.56
N GLN A 9 0.04 0.61 -7.07
CA GLN A 9 -0.68 1.71 -6.43
C GLN A 9 -1.64 1.15 -5.40
N VAL A 10 -1.55 1.67 -4.18
CA VAL A 10 -2.38 1.18 -3.09
C VAL A 10 -2.98 2.35 -2.33
N GLU A 11 -3.98 2.06 -1.50
CA GLU A 11 -4.62 3.04 -0.63
C GLU A 11 -4.53 2.56 0.79
N ASN A 12 -4.32 3.49 1.72
CA ASN A 12 -4.32 3.19 3.14
C ASN A 12 -5.76 3.29 3.63
N VAL A 13 -6.43 2.16 3.76
CA VAL A 13 -7.85 2.16 4.13
C VAL A 13 -8.05 2.50 5.59
N ALA A 14 -6.99 2.49 6.38
CA ALA A 14 -7.09 2.82 7.79
C ALA A 14 -6.93 4.31 8.04
N ASP A 15 -6.55 5.08 7.04
CA ASP A 15 -6.27 6.50 7.24
C ASP A 15 -6.69 7.28 6.01
N ASP A 16 -7.99 7.46 5.85
CA ASP A 16 -8.55 8.37 4.87
C ASP A 16 -8.20 8.04 3.43
N TYR A 17 -7.89 6.78 3.18
CA TYR A 17 -7.61 6.30 1.83
C TYR A 17 -6.47 7.07 1.15
N GLU A 18 -5.46 7.39 1.91
CA GLU A 18 -4.25 7.99 1.36
C GLU A 18 -3.66 7.05 0.33
N SER A 19 -3.38 7.55 -0.84
CA SER A 19 -2.81 6.71 -1.89
C SER A 19 -1.30 6.82 -1.90
N GLY A 20 -0.67 5.77 -2.41
CA GLY A 20 0.77 5.73 -2.51
C GLY A 20 1.20 4.58 -3.38
N THR A 21 2.51 4.42 -3.50
CA THR A 21 3.11 3.39 -4.33
C THR A 21 3.95 2.48 -3.45
N VAL A 22 3.79 1.18 -3.61
CA VAL A 22 4.61 0.21 -2.89
C VAL A 22 6.02 0.26 -3.45
N VAL A 23 6.99 0.53 -2.59
CA VAL A 23 8.39 0.60 -3.03
C VAL A 23 9.23 -0.52 -2.47
N ALA A 24 8.76 -1.21 -1.44
CA ALA A 24 9.47 -2.34 -0.86
C ALA A 24 8.48 -3.22 -0.12
N MET A 25 8.89 -4.46 0.10
CA MET A 25 8.05 -5.43 0.78
C MET A 25 8.93 -6.28 1.68
N PHE A 26 8.44 -6.56 2.87
CA PHE A 26 9.20 -7.32 3.85
C PHE A 26 8.34 -8.44 4.41
N PRO A 27 8.82 -9.68 4.40
CA PRO A 27 8.12 -10.75 5.09
C PRO A 27 8.26 -10.57 6.61
N THR A 28 7.26 -10.99 7.34
CA THR A 28 7.31 -10.97 8.79
C THR A 28 7.40 -12.39 9.31
N VAL A 29 7.70 -12.50 10.60
CA VAL A 29 7.93 -13.82 11.19
C VAL A 29 6.64 -14.65 11.26
N ASP A 30 5.50 -14.00 11.21
CA ASP A 30 4.23 -14.72 11.29
C ASP A 30 3.69 -15.09 9.91
N GLY A 31 4.48 -14.87 8.86
CA GLY A 31 4.08 -15.28 7.53
C GLY A 31 3.34 -14.22 6.74
N SER A 32 3.09 -13.07 7.34
CA SER A 32 2.44 -12.00 6.59
C SER A 32 3.50 -11.14 5.91
N SER A 33 3.05 -10.06 5.28
CA SER A 33 3.94 -9.14 4.59
C SER A 33 3.70 -7.72 5.08
N ARG A 34 4.76 -6.96 5.13
CA ARG A 34 4.70 -5.56 5.46
C ARG A 34 5.23 -4.77 4.28
N TYR A 35 4.63 -3.63 4.02
CA TYR A 35 4.94 -2.86 2.82
C TYR A 35 5.43 -1.49 3.18
N ALA A 36 6.47 -1.04 2.47
CA ALA A 36 6.90 0.35 2.53
C ALA A 36 6.22 1.07 1.38
N VAL A 37 5.50 2.11 1.71
CA VAL A 37 4.69 2.83 0.74
C VAL A 37 5.16 4.28 0.71
N ASP A 38 5.42 4.76 -0.49
CA ASP A 38 5.72 6.16 -0.72
C ASP A 38 4.38 6.88 -0.86
N THR A 39 3.90 7.41 0.24
CA THR A 39 2.58 8.02 0.29
C THR A 39 2.62 9.39 -0.36
N ASP A 40 1.71 9.61 -1.27
CA ASP A 40 1.63 10.87 -1.98
C ASP A 40 1.39 12.01 -1.01
N GLY A 41 2.14 13.08 -1.17
CA GLY A 41 1.95 14.26 -0.36
C GLY A 41 2.69 14.25 0.96
N TYR A 42 3.24 13.13 1.38
CA TYR A 42 3.96 13.07 2.66
C TYR A 42 5.45 13.29 2.50
N GLY A 43 6.00 12.86 1.38
CA GLY A 43 7.43 12.99 1.14
C GLY A 43 8.28 12.03 1.93
N ALA A 44 7.68 11.04 2.55
CA ALA A 44 8.40 10.06 3.35
C ALA A 44 7.71 8.71 3.23
N LEU A 45 8.48 7.67 3.44
CA LEU A 45 7.95 6.31 3.38
C LEU A 45 7.17 6.01 4.64
N GLN A 46 6.12 5.24 4.50
CA GLN A 46 5.36 4.73 5.61
C GLN A 46 5.24 3.23 5.48
N PHE A 47 5.11 2.56 6.60
CA PHE A 47 5.08 1.10 6.62
C PHE A 47 3.71 0.62 7.07
N PHE A 48 3.14 -0.29 6.31
CA PHE A 48 1.80 -0.79 6.59
C PHE A 48 1.79 -2.30 6.52
N THR A 49 0.91 -2.91 7.31
CA THR A 49 0.60 -4.31 7.14
C THR A 49 -0.37 -4.45 5.97
N GLU A 50 -0.46 -5.68 5.47
CA GLU A 50 -1.26 -5.94 4.28
C GLU A 50 -2.72 -5.56 4.46
N GLU A 51 -3.24 -5.79 5.66
CA GLU A 51 -4.66 -5.54 5.93
C GLU A 51 -5.02 -4.06 5.89
N LYS A 52 -4.04 -3.19 6.03
CA LYS A 52 -4.29 -1.76 6.04
C LYS A 52 -4.25 -1.15 4.66
N LEU A 53 -3.95 -1.95 3.66
CA LEU A 53 -3.83 -1.48 2.29
C LEU A 53 -4.85 -2.18 1.40
N ALA A 54 -5.25 -1.48 0.37
CA ALA A 54 -6.10 -2.04 -0.67
C ALA A 54 -5.60 -1.53 -2.01
N PHE A 55 -5.93 -2.26 -3.06
CA PHE A 55 -5.63 -1.77 -4.40
C PHE A 55 -6.37 -0.47 -4.62
N THR A 56 -5.72 0.46 -5.31
CA THR A 56 -6.39 1.68 -5.68
C THR A 56 -7.55 1.33 -6.59
N VAL A 57 -8.73 1.61 -6.12
CA VAL A 57 -9.92 1.32 -6.88
C VAL A 57 -9.93 2.21 -8.11
N THR A 58 -10.39 1.65 -9.20
CA THR A 58 -10.39 2.37 -10.44
C THR A 58 -11.55 3.35 -10.48
N ARG A 59 -11.49 4.30 -9.59
CA ARG A 59 -12.59 5.25 -9.51
C ARG A 59 -12.67 6.11 -10.75
N ARG A 60 -11.53 6.41 -11.28
CA ARG A 60 -11.52 7.18 -12.52
C ARG A 60 -12.11 6.39 -13.67
N GLY A 61 -12.08 5.09 -13.54
CA GLY A 61 -12.67 4.26 -14.56
C GLY A 61 -14.17 4.36 -14.60
N ALA A 62 -14.71 4.86 -13.51
CA ALA A 62 -16.16 5.08 -13.48
C ALA A 62 -16.57 6.27 -14.32
N ALA A 63 -15.62 7.04 -14.70
CA ALA A 63 -15.94 8.20 -15.53
C ALA A 63 -16.34 7.78 -16.91
#